data_09ae5ba55fdf5099f039a8817bc5af05
#
_entry.id   09ae5ba55fdf5099f039a8817bc5af05
#
_cell.length_a   1.000
_cell.length_b   1.000
_cell.length_c   1.000
_cell.angle_alpha   90.00
_cell.angle_beta   90.00
_cell.angle_gamma   90.00
#
_symmetry.space_group_name_H-M   'P 1'
#
loop_
_entity.id
_entity.type
_entity.pdbx_description
1 polymer ?
#
loop_
_entity_poly.entity_id
_entity_poly.type
_entity_poly.pdbx_seq_one_letter_code
_entity_poly.pdbx_strand_id
1 'polypeptide(L)'
;MGPQHEEKPPRPGRGLLKRAAIGAFLIFTFSAATVASAGLLEVDQLIRIVKSESAPIPGIEGALDNVDPGKPQTILVLGSDRRFQDIKEKNPVRSDTLLLVRLDPARGVTAVMSIPRDLKVNIRTRRGTVTDKINAAYALGGPRLSVQTVSDLLHMPIHHVVNVNFGGFRRAVNRLKCVYVDVDRDYFNDNNPPNGSQFDYATIDIDPGYQKLCGQDALDYVRYRHFDDDLVRAARQQSFLAAAKEQIGLGRIFGDRKELLRIFGRYTQTDIARQNTGAILRLLKLAFEASKNPIREVHFRGDIGETYVTITQRNLQKTINEFRTGRASTGPRVTGGTGGGGSRASRRRARRRSPGLPRGVITSRVEAENHVAEASTRLPFPAYYPRARLARGRYLYGKPRVYDLFDRAHRRYRAYRIVVATGRQGQFYGIQGTNWRSPPILDNPSSTTRMRGRRYQLFTDGNRLALVAWRTPRAVYWVSNTLSRTLTNAQMLAIARSLSRVGER
;
A
#
# COMPACT_ATOMS: atom_id res chain seq x y z
N MET A 1 -24.51 -46.55 -70.04
CA MET A 1 -24.14 -45.74 -68.85
C MET A 1 -23.72 -44.38 -69.34
N GLY A 2 -24.66 -43.42 -69.31
CA GLY A 2 -24.37 -41.98 -69.73
C GLY A 2 -23.84 -41.19 -68.53
N PRO A 3 -23.06 -40.16 -68.76
CA PRO A 3 -22.50 -39.31 -67.70
C PRO A 3 -23.61 -38.49 -67.04
N GLN A 4 -23.71 -38.55 -65.69
CA GLN A 4 -24.63 -37.69 -64.95
C GLN A 4 -24.05 -36.25 -64.97
N HIS A 5 -24.82 -35.31 -65.55
CA HIS A 5 -24.55 -33.89 -65.43
C HIS A 5 -24.81 -33.42 -63.99
N GLU A 6 -23.77 -33.09 -63.27
CA GLU A 6 -23.83 -32.41 -62.00
C GLU A 6 -24.29 -30.95 -62.19
N GLU A 7 -25.54 -30.63 -61.91
CA GLU A 7 -26.05 -29.29 -61.94
C GLU A 7 -25.40 -28.44 -60.85
N LYS A 8 -24.59 -27.46 -61.24
CA LYS A 8 -24.03 -26.45 -60.34
C LYS A 8 -25.15 -25.62 -59.70
N PRO A 9 -25.15 -25.44 -58.36
CA PRO A 9 -26.17 -24.67 -57.69
C PRO A 9 -26.20 -23.24 -58.23
N PRO A 10 -27.40 -22.63 -58.39
CA PRO A 10 -27.57 -21.29 -58.97
C PRO A 10 -26.82 -20.24 -58.13
N ARG A 11 -26.00 -19.44 -58.79
CA ARG A 11 -25.30 -18.32 -58.12
C ARG A 11 -26.32 -17.34 -57.61
N PRO A 12 -26.26 -16.90 -56.32
CA PRO A 12 -27.19 -15.92 -55.77
C PRO A 12 -27.11 -14.63 -56.55
N GLY A 13 -28.26 -14.14 -57.03
CA GLY A 13 -28.31 -12.95 -57.85
C GLY A 13 -27.82 -11.72 -57.11
N ARG A 14 -27.19 -10.77 -57.82
CA ARG A 14 -26.61 -9.52 -57.24
C ARG A 14 -27.59 -8.73 -56.32
N GLY A 15 -28.90 -8.89 -56.51
CA GLY A 15 -29.94 -8.29 -55.66
C GLY A 15 -30.04 -8.93 -54.27
N LEU A 16 -29.84 -10.25 -54.15
CA LEU A 16 -29.85 -10.98 -52.87
C LEU A 16 -28.61 -10.64 -52.02
N LEU A 17 -27.46 -10.55 -52.65
CA LEU A 17 -26.22 -10.14 -51.98
C LEU A 17 -26.29 -8.69 -51.46
N LYS A 18 -26.90 -7.75 -52.21
CA LYS A 18 -27.09 -6.38 -51.74
C LYS A 18 -28.06 -6.32 -50.54
N ARG A 19 -29.15 -7.08 -50.57
CA ARG A 19 -30.11 -7.14 -49.44
C ARG A 19 -29.46 -7.78 -48.19
N ALA A 20 -28.68 -8.83 -48.35
CA ALA A 20 -27.96 -9.45 -47.26
C ALA A 20 -26.89 -8.51 -46.67
N ALA A 21 -26.14 -7.77 -47.48
CA ALA A 21 -25.19 -6.79 -47.04
C ALA A 21 -25.83 -5.62 -46.27
N ILE A 22 -26.97 -5.11 -46.75
CA ILE A 22 -27.74 -4.08 -46.05
C ILE A 22 -28.28 -4.62 -44.70
N GLY A 23 -28.80 -5.84 -44.69
CA GLY A 23 -29.28 -6.49 -43.46
C GLY A 23 -28.16 -6.66 -42.43
N ALA A 24 -27.00 -7.15 -42.86
CA ALA A 24 -25.80 -7.29 -42.00
C ALA A 24 -25.32 -5.94 -41.47
N PHE A 25 -25.31 -4.89 -42.30
CA PHE A 25 -24.93 -3.53 -41.89
C PHE A 25 -25.90 -2.97 -40.85
N LEU A 26 -27.21 -3.14 -41.04
CA LEU A 26 -28.24 -2.70 -40.07
C LEU A 26 -28.10 -3.44 -38.75
N ILE A 27 -27.89 -4.77 -38.75
CA ILE A 27 -27.65 -5.56 -37.54
C ILE A 27 -26.41 -5.07 -36.82
N PHE A 28 -25.33 -4.83 -37.54
CA PHE A 28 -24.08 -4.32 -36.95
C PHE A 28 -24.24 -2.93 -36.33
N THR A 29 -24.93 -2.00 -37.05
CA THR A 29 -25.18 -0.65 -36.54
C THR A 29 -26.13 -0.65 -35.34
N PHE A 30 -27.18 -1.45 -35.34
CA PHE A 30 -28.08 -1.62 -34.19
C PHE A 30 -27.36 -2.25 -32.99
N SER A 31 -26.56 -3.28 -33.22
CA SER A 31 -25.78 -3.89 -32.17
C SER A 31 -24.73 -2.91 -31.56
N ALA A 32 -24.04 -2.16 -32.40
CA ALA A 32 -23.10 -1.13 -31.97
C ALA A 32 -23.80 0.00 -31.19
N ALA A 33 -24.98 0.46 -31.66
CA ALA A 33 -25.78 1.46 -30.97
C ALA A 33 -26.29 0.96 -29.61
N THR A 34 -26.72 -0.31 -29.52
CA THR A 34 -27.19 -0.92 -28.28
C THR A 34 -26.05 -1.04 -27.26
N VAL A 35 -24.88 -1.47 -27.70
CA VAL A 35 -23.67 -1.55 -26.83
C VAL A 35 -23.24 -0.16 -26.37
N ALA A 36 -23.22 0.83 -27.25
CA ALA A 36 -22.92 2.22 -26.91
C ALA A 36 -23.93 2.81 -25.93
N SER A 37 -25.23 2.60 -26.17
CA SER A 37 -26.29 3.07 -25.27
C SER A 37 -26.22 2.42 -23.89
N ALA A 38 -26.00 1.12 -23.83
CA ALA A 38 -25.78 0.41 -22.55
C ALA A 38 -24.57 0.96 -21.80
N GLY A 39 -23.46 1.22 -22.50
CA GLY A 39 -22.28 1.84 -21.92
C GLY A 39 -22.53 3.25 -21.39
N LEU A 40 -23.28 4.08 -22.13
CA LEU A 40 -23.65 5.44 -21.69
C LEU A 40 -24.59 5.43 -20.49
N LEU A 41 -25.59 4.54 -20.46
CA LEU A 41 -26.48 4.38 -19.31
C LEU A 41 -25.75 3.94 -18.08
N GLU A 42 -24.76 3.07 -18.21
CA GLU A 42 -23.95 2.61 -17.11
C GLU A 42 -23.05 3.72 -16.54
N VAL A 43 -22.42 4.49 -17.41
CA VAL A 43 -21.60 5.65 -17.01
C VAL A 43 -22.46 6.68 -16.29
N ASP A 44 -23.65 7.00 -16.81
CA ASP A 44 -24.57 7.93 -16.18
C ASP A 44 -25.03 7.44 -14.80
N GLN A 45 -25.26 6.14 -14.64
CA GLN A 45 -25.55 5.54 -13.33
C GLN A 45 -24.39 5.70 -12.34
N LEU A 46 -23.13 5.50 -12.75
CA LEU A 46 -21.96 5.69 -11.89
C LEU A 46 -21.85 7.15 -11.44
N ILE A 47 -22.07 8.10 -12.33
CA ILE A 47 -22.06 9.53 -12.02
C ILE A 47 -23.18 9.88 -11.04
N ARG A 48 -24.41 9.36 -11.25
CA ARG A 48 -25.52 9.55 -10.29
C ARG A 48 -25.14 9.04 -8.89
N ILE A 49 -24.53 7.86 -8.78
CA ILE A 49 -24.10 7.32 -7.50
C ILE A 49 -23.09 8.27 -6.82
N VAL A 50 -22.09 8.78 -7.54
CA VAL A 50 -21.12 9.73 -6.98
C VAL A 50 -21.80 10.99 -6.48
N LYS A 51 -22.72 11.56 -7.27
CA LYS A 51 -23.43 12.80 -6.93
C LYS A 51 -24.43 12.63 -5.78
N SER A 52 -25.17 11.52 -5.73
CA SER A 52 -26.21 11.31 -4.73
C SER A 52 -25.70 10.81 -3.39
N GLU A 53 -24.64 10.01 -3.39
CA GLU A 53 -24.14 9.38 -2.16
C GLU A 53 -23.02 10.19 -1.48
N SER A 54 -22.25 11.01 -2.22
CA SER A 54 -21.11 11.73 -1.66
C SER A 54 -21.53 13.05 -1.01
N ALA A 55 -21.09 13.23 0.23
CA ALA A 55 -21.29 14.50 0.92
C ALA A 55 -20.26 15.55 0.44
N PRO A 56 -20.71 16.77 0.08
CA PRO A 56 -19.79 17.83 -0.27
C PRO A 56 -19.06 18.40 0.95
N ILE A 57 -17.85 18.93 0.74
CA ILE A 57 -17.12 19.67 1.76
C ILE A 57 -17.47 21.16 1.62
N PRO A 58 -18.09 21.78 2.63
CA PRO A 58 -18.49 23.19 2.53
C PRO A 58 -17.28 24.12 2.37
N GLY A 59 -17.36 25.05 1.40
CA GLY A 59 -16.35 26.10 1.17
C GLY A 59 -14.97 25.62 0.75
N ILE A 60 -14.88 24.40 0.19
CA ILE A 60 -13.61 23.80 -0.24
C ILE A 60 -13.08 24.43 -1.54
N GLU A 61 -13.95 24.95 -2.37
CA GLU A 61 -13.67 25.43 -3.73
C GLU A 61 -12.57 26.51 -3.73
N GLY A 62 -12.56 27.40 -2.70
CA GLY A 62 -11.54 28.42 -2.56
C GLY A 62 -10.19 27.95 -2.02
N ALA A 63 -10.03 26.65 -1.78
CA ALA A 63 -8.76 26.05 -1.32
C ALA A 63 -8.18 25.07 -2.34
N LEU A 64 -8.92 24.77 -3.42
CA LEU A 64 -8.50 23.88 -4.48
C LEU A 64 -8.08 24.66 -5.71
N ASP A 65 -7.08 24.16 -6.41
CA ASP A 65 -6.62 24.72 -7.68
C ASP A 65 -7.41 24.12 -8.84
N ASN A 66 -7.80 24.97 -9.78
CA ASN A 66 -8.48 24.53 -10.99
C ASN A 66 -7.48 23.92 -11.97
N VAL A 67 -7.89 22.81 -12.59
CA VAL A 67 -7.13 22.18 -13.66
C VAL A 67 -8.08 21.54 -14.66
N ASP A 68 -7.69 21.48 -15.93
CA ASP A 68 -8.45 20.75 -16.93
C ASP A 68 -8.58 19.28 -16.51
N PRO A 69 -9.81 18.77 -16.38
CA PRO A 69 -10.02 17.36 -16.14
C PRO A 69 -9.41 16.52 -17.27
N GLY A 70 -8.50 15.62 -16.95
CA GLY A 70 -7.73 14.83 -17.93
C GLY A 70 -6.24 15.18 -17.97
N LYS A 71 -5.83 16.35 -17.44
CA LYS A 71 -4.43 16.63 -17.12
C LYS A 71 -4.02 15.98 -15.82
N PRO A 72 -2.70 15.93 -15.49
CA PRO A 72 -2.23 15.37 -14.23
C PRO A 72 -2.93 15.98 -13.02
N GLN A 73 -3.49 15.16 -12.14
CA GLN A 73 -4.25 15.56 -10.97
C GLN A 73 -3.51 15.23 -9.69
N THR A 74 -3.58 16.12 -8.70
CA THR A 74 -3.11 15.88 -7.33
C THR A 74 -4.32 15.83 -6.39
N ILE A 75 -4.48 14.73 -5.69
CA ILE A 75 -5.61 14.46 -4.81
C ILE A 75 -5.07 14.34 -3.38
N LEU A 76 -5.61 15.10 -2.45
CA LEU A 76 -5.33 14.93 -1.02
C LEU A 76 -6.37 14.00 -0.41
N VAL A 77 -5.92 12.87 0.11
CA VAL A 77 -6.75 11.92 0.87
C VAL A 77 -6.51 12.15 2.35
N LEU A 78 -7.56 12.50 3.07
CA LEU A 78 -7.58 12.68 4.51
C LEU A 78 -8.30 11.50 5.15
N GLY A 79 -7.68 10.86 6.14
CA GLY A 79 -8.30 9.83 6.95
C GLY A 79 -8.62 10.38 8.33
N SER A 80 -9.87 10.41 8.72
CA SER A 80 -10.28 10.91 10.03
C SER A 80 -11.09 9.88 10.82
N ASP A 81 -10.90 9.87 12.13
CA ASP A 81 -11.68 9.06 13.08
C ASP A 81 -13.01 9.75 13.45
N ARG A 82 -13.57 10.52 12.54
CA ARG A 82 -14.80 11.26 12.80
C ARG A 82 -15.97 10.30 12.99
N ARG A 83 -16.41 10.16 14.23
CA ARG A 83 -17.62 9.39 14.60
C ARG A 83 -18.84 10.27 14.40
N PHE A 84 -20.02 9.65 14.27
CA PHE A 84 -21.28 10.39 14.17
C PHE A 84 -21.51 11.29 15.40
N GLN A 85 -21.13 10.83 16.60
CA GLN A 85 -21.19 11.60 17.84
C GLN A 85 -20.30 12.85 17.79
N ASP A 86 -19.07 12.77 17.23
CA ASP A 86 -18.14 13.91 17.13
C ASP A 86 -18.73 15.02 16.26
N ILE A 87 -19.54 14.65 15.24
CA ILE A 87 -20.25 15.64 14.40
C ILE A 87 -21.32 16.35 15.20
N LYS A 88 -22.09 15.60 16.02
CA LYS A 88 -23.18 16.11 16.82
C LYS A 88 -22.68 17.01 17.97
N GLU A 89 -21.58 16.60 18.59
CA GLU A 89 -20.99 17.27 19.77
C GLU A 89 -19.92 18.31 19.41
N LYS A 90 -19.61 18.49 18.10
CA LYS A 90 -18.55 19.37 17.60
C LYS A 90 -17.16 19.11 18.21
N ASN A 91 -16.89 17.86 18.57
CA ASN A 91 -15.60 17.47 19.11
C ASN A 91 -14.48 17.72 18.10
N PRO A 92 -13.31 18.25 18.51
CA PRO A 92 -12.18 18.45 17.62
C PRO A 92 -11.60 17.10 17.18
N VAL A 93 -11.80 16.76 15.91
CA VAL A 93 -11.27 15.55 15.29
C VAL A 93 -9.98 15.89 14.56
N ARG A 94 -8.97 15.04 14.66
CA ARG A 94 -7.71 15.17 13.91
C ARG A 94 -7.69 14.22 12.74
N SER A 95 -7.02 14.60 11.66
CA SER A 95 -6.72 13.67 10.57
C SER A 95 -5.50 12.83 10.93
N ASP A 96 -5.67 11.52 11.01
CA ASP A 96 -4.58 10.61 11.30
C ASP A 96 -3.80 10.16 10.05
N THR A 97 -4.36 10.42 8.87
CA THR A 97 -3.75 10.09 7.58
C THR A 97 -3.82 11.28 6.65
N LEU A 98 -2.69 11.71 6.15
CA LEU A 98 -2.56 12.69 5.07
C LEU A 98 -1.78 12.02 3.93
N LEU A 99 -2.50 11.63 2.88
CA LEU A 99 -1.94 10.94 1.73
C LEU A 99 -2.16 11.75 0.46
N LEU A 100 -1.08 12.04 -0.25
CA LEU A 100 -1.15 12.64 -1.58
C LEU A 100 -1.10 11.55 -2.65
N VAL A 101 -2.00 11.63 -3.61
CA VAL A 101 -2.03 10.79 -4.80
C VAL A 101 -1.93 11.68 -6.03
N ARG A 102 -0.94 11.42 -6.89
CA ARG A 102 -0.79 12.09 -8.17
C ARG A 102 -1.05 11.10 -9.30
N LEU A 103 -2.02 11.42 -10.11
CA LEU A 103 -2.39 10.70 -11.33
C LEU A 103 -1.81 11.46 -12.53
N ASP A 104 -0.83 10.87 -13.21
CA ASP A 104 -0.18 11.46 -14.38
C ASP A 104 -0.11 10.43 -15.53
N PRO A 105 -1.16 10.30 -16.34
CA PRO A 105 -1.24 9.29 -17.39
C PRO A 105 -0.26 9.59 -18.53
N ALA A 106 0.05 10.86 -18.83
CA ALA A 106 0.98 11.23 -19.86
C ALA A 106 2.41 10.72 -19.59
N ARG A 107 2.77 10.59 -18.30
CA ARG A 107 4.04 10.00 -17.86
C ARG A 107 3.93 8.54 -17.48
N GLY A 108 2.76 7.93 -17.54
CA GLY A 108 2.52 6.57 -17.06
C GLY A 108 2.81 6.42 -15.56
N VAL A 109 2.48 7.42 -14.73
CA VAL A 109 2.84 7.48 -13.32
C VAL A 109 1.62 7.62 -12.43
N THR A 110 1.55 6.78 -11.41
CA THR A 110 0.73 6.99 -10.21
C THR A 110 1.67 7.10 -9.02
N ALA A 111 1.87 8.32 -8.51
CA ALA A 111 2.72 8.56 -7.34
C ALA A 111 1.86 8.69 -6.07
N VAL A 112 2.35 8.11 -4.98
CA VAL A 112 1.70 8.17 -3.66
C VAL A 112 2.73 8.61 -2.64
N MET A 113 2.36 9.62 -1.82
CA MET A 113 3.20 10.15 -0.76
C MET A 113 2.37 10.34 0.52
N SER A 114 2.79 9.71 1.60
CA SER A 114 2.20 9.97 2.93
C SER A 114 2.98 11.09 3.61
N ILE A 115 2.25 12.12 4.09
CA ILE A 115 2.81 13.20 4.88
C ILE A 115 2.71 12.81 6.36
N PRO A 116 3.80 12.84 7.14
CA PRO A 116 3.76 12.59 8.58
C PRO A 116 2.82 13.55 9.27
N ARG A 117 1.87 13.05 10.05
CA ARG A 117 0.87 13.89 10.75
C ARG A 117 1.49 14.80 11.81
N ASP A 118 2.62 14.37 12.40
CA ASP A 118 3.35 15.11 13.43
C ASP A 118 4.41 16.08 12.83
N LEU A 119 4.35 16.32 11.51
CA LEU A 119 5.22 17.28 10.82
C LEU A 119 4.98 18.70 11.33
N LYS A 120 6.04 19.36 11.79
CA LYS A 120 6.01 20.76 12.23
C LYS A 120 5.79 21.67 11.03
N VAL A 121 4.71 22.45 11.05
CA VAL A 121 4.34 23.37 9.98
C VAL A 121 3.74 24.66 10.54
N ASN A 122 3.70 25.69 9.72
CA ASN A 122 2.95 26.92 9.99
C ASN A 122 1.54 26.78 9.39
N ILE A 123 0.52 26.90 10.22
CA ILE A 123 -0.89 26.82 9.85
C ILE A 123 -1.48 28.23 9.84
N ARG A 124 -1.92 28.70 8.69
CA ARG A 124 -2.54 30.02 8.54
C ARG A 124 -4.02 29.95 8.88
N THR A 125 -4.38 30.40 10.07
CA THR A 125 -5.78 30.49 10.50
C THR A 125 -6.33 31.91 10.28
N ARG A 126 -7.65 32.07 10.42
CA ARG A 126 -8.28 33.41 10.39
C ARG A 126 -7.80 34.34 11.51
N ARG A 127 -7.25 33.78 12.60
CA ARG A 127 -6.76 34.52 13.78
C ARG A 127 -5.25 34.75 13.75
N GLY A 128 -4.56 34.37 12.70
CA GLY A 128 -3.10 34.44 12.56
C GLY A 128 -2.46 33.08 12.27
N THR A 129 -1.14 33.08 12.23
CA THR A 129 -0.36 31.86 11.95
C THR A 129 0.00 31.15 13.24
N VAL A 130 -0.27 29.85 13.29
CA VAL A 130 0.07 28.97 14.41
C VAL A 130 1.08 27.94 13.93
N THR A 131 2.14 27.71 14.69
CA THR A 131 3.11 26.66 14.43
C THR A 131 2.74 25.43 15.24
N ASP A 132 2.34 24.34 14.55
CA ASP A 132 1.91 23.08 15.19
C ASP A 132 2.15 21.90 14.25
N LYS A 133 1.71 20.70 14.66
CA LYS A 133 1.65 19.50 13.84
C LYS A 133 0.68 19.69 12.67
N ILE A 134 1.02 19.20 11.49
CA ILE A 134 0.20 19.39 10.30
C ILE A 134 -1.24 18.86 10.46
N ASN A 135 -1.45 17.82 11.27
CA ASN A 135 -2.78 17.27 11.55
C ASN A 135 -3.66 18.22 12.39
N ALA A 136 -3.08 19.21 13.07
CA ALA A 136 -3.83 20.25 13.80
C ALA A 136 -4.63 21.14 12.84
N ALA A 137 -4.20 21.28 11.59
CA ALA A 137 -4.96 22.02 10.58
C ALA A 137 -6.37 21.46 10.39
N TYR A 138 -6.52 20.12 10.47
CA TYR A 138 -7.84 19.48 10.38
C TYR A 138 -8.72 19.83 11.59
N ALA A 139 -8.19 19.83 12.80
CA ALA A 139 -8.93 20.22 14.01
C ALA A 139 -9.32 21.69 14.02
N LEU A 140 -8.45 22.57 13.51
CA LEU A 140 -8.63 24.02 13.50
C LEU A 140 -9.57 24.54 12.40
N GLY A 141 -9.61 23.86 11.24
CA GLY A 141 -10.40 24.35 10.09
C GLY A 141 -10.84 23.25 9.12
N GLY A 142 -10.84 21.99 9.55
CA GLY A 142 -11.32 20.84 8.77
C GLY A 142 -10.51 20.56 7.51
N PRO A 143 -11.12 19.87 6.54
CA PRO A 143 -10.47 19.52 5.28
C PRO A 143 -9.95 20.73 4.51
N ARG A 144 -10.68 21.85 4.54
CA ARG A 144 -10.28 23.08 3.84
C ARG A 144 -8.92 23.60 4.33
N LEU A 145 -8.75 23.78 5.65
CA LEU A 145 -7.48 24.27 6.20
C LEU A 145 -6.35 23.24 6.02
N SER A 146 -6.67 21.94 6.04
CA SER A 146 -5.69 20.91 5.73
C SER A 146 -5.18 21.01 4.29
N VAL A 147 -6.07 21.23 3.31
CA VAL A 147 -5.68 21.46 1.90
C VAL A 147 -4.76 22.67 1.78
N GLN A 148 -5.16 23.80 2.35
CA GLN A 148 -4.36 25.03 2.32
C GLN A 148 -2.97 24.82 2.96
N THR A 149 -2.92 24.19 4.13
CA THR A 149 -1.66 23.93 4.85
C THR A 149 -0.73 23.01 4.05
N VAL A 150 -1.27 21.97 3.39
CA VAL A 150 -0.49 21.05 2.53
C VAL A 150 -0.01 21.74 1.26
N SER A 151 -0.87 22.56 0.63
CA SER A 151 -0.50 23.34 -0.56
C SER A 151 0.61 24.35 -0.24
N ASP A 152 0.49 25.08 0.89
CA ASP A 152 1.50 26.03 1.38
C ASP A 152 2.84 25.34 1.67
N LEU A 153 2.81 24.15 2.32
CA LEU A 153 4.02 23.38 2.64
C LEU A 153 4.78 22.94 1.39
N LEU A 154 4.03 22.42 0.41
CA LEU A 154 4.63 21.77 -0.76
C LEU A 154 4.81 22.72 -1.94
N HIS A 155 4.24 23.91 -1.89
CA HIS A 155 4.15 24.84 -3.03
C HIS A 155 3.64 24.12 -4.29
N MET A 156 2.60 23.33 -4.14
CA MET A 156 2.01 22.50 -5.19
C MET A 156 0.49 22.64 -5.21
N PRO A 157 -0.12 22.64 -6.40
CA PRO A 157 -1.56 22.66 -6.53
C PRO A 157 -2.19 21.36 -6.01
N ILE A 158 -3.27 21.49 -5.25
CA ILE A 158 -4.16 20.41 -4.84
C ILE A 158 -5.47 20.58 -5.59
N HIS A 159 -5.83 19.61 -6.42
CA HIS A 159 -6.97 19.72 -7.33
C HIS A 159 -8.24 19.10 -6.76
N HIS A 160 -8.09 18.04 -5.96
CA HIS A 160 -9.20 17.34 -5.33
C HIS A 160 -8.87 16.95 -3.89
N VAL A 161 -9.92 16.80 -3.09
CA VAL A 161 -9.82 16.30 -1.72
C VAL A 161 -10.84 15.20 -1.48
N VAL A 162 -10.39 14.14 -0.82
CA VAL A 162 -11.21 13.01 -0.40
C VAL A 162 -11.01 12.80 1.09
N ASN A 163 -12.04 13.08 1.87
CA ASN A 163 -12.02 12.88 3.31
C ASN A 163 -12.77 11.59 3.64
N VAL A 164 -12.02 10.53 4.00
CA VAL A 164 -12.54 9.17 4.24
C VAL A 164 -12.67 8.94 5.75
N ASN A 165 -13.81 8.41 6.16
CA ASN A 165 -13.95 7.92 7.53
C ASN A 165 -13.55 6.44 7.64
N PHE A 166 -13.27 5.99 8.85
CA PHE A 166 -12.84 4.61 9.12
C PHE A 166 -13.88 3.55 8.73
N GLY A 167 -15.18 3.87 8.81
CA GLY A 167 -16.24 2.98 8.37
C GLY A 167 -16.17 2.65 6.88
N GLY A 168 -15.88 3.66 6.06
CA GLY A 168 -15.69 3.49 4.61
C GLY A 168 -14.49 2.63 4.27
N PHE A 169 -13.37 2.87 4.93
CA PHE A 169 -12.17 2.05 4.75
C PHE A 169 -12.44 0.56 5.03
N ARG A 170 -13.05 0.25 6.19
CA ARG A 170 -13.39 -1.14 6.56
C ARG A 170 -14.30 -1.82 5.55
N ARG A 171 -15.36 -1.14 5.11
CA ARG A 171 -16.32 -1.67 4.13
C ARG A 171 -15.67 -1.88 2.76
N ALA A 172 -14.84 -0.95 2.31
CA ALA A 172 -14.12 -1.07 1.05
C ALA A 172 -13.17 -2.27 1.06
N VAL A 173 -12.36 -2.45 2.14
CA VAL A 173 -11.46 -3.60 2.29
C VAL A 173 -12.23 -4.92 2.30
N ASN A 174 -13.37 -5.01 3.02
CA ASN A 174 -14.22 -6.20 3.04
C ASN A 174 -14.83 -6.49 1.65
N ARG A 175 -15.30 -5.47 0.95
CA ARG A 175 -15.86 -5.64 -0.40
C ARG A 175 -14.82 -6.17 -1.38
N LEU A 176 -13.60 -5.71 -1.27
CA LEU A 176 -12.47 -6.16 -2.07
C LEU A 176 -11.93 -7.55 -1.64
N LYS A 177 -12.61 -8.22 -0.69
CA LYS A 177 -12.27 -9.54 -0.14
C LYS A 177 -10.92 -9.58 0.58
N CYS A 178 -10.65 -8.51 1.33
CA CYS A 178 -9.48 -8.36 2.21
C CYS A 178 -8.15 -8.29 1.45
N VAL A 179 -7.07 -8.00 2.16
CA VAL A 179 -5.72 -7.84 1.60
C VAL A 179 -4.76 -8.75 2.37
N TYR A 180 -3.93 -9.51 1.66
CA TYR A 180 -2.83 -10.24 2.27
C TYR A 180 -1.64 -9.33 2.49
N VAL A 181 -1.14 -9.29 3.71
CA VAL A 181 -0.04 -8.40 4.13
C VAL A 181 1.04 -9.22 4.82
N ASP A 182 2.29 -8.89 4.58
CA ASP A 182 3.44 -9.43 5.31
C ASP A 182 3.68 -8.55 6.56
N VAL A 183 3.00 -8.90 7.65
CA VAL A 183 3.06 -8.20 8.93
C VAL A 183 4.43 -8.43 9.55
N ASP A 184 5.17 -7.36 9.78
CA ASP A 184 6.59 -7.40 10.18
C ASP A 184 6.82 -7.80 11.64
N ARG A 185 5.93 -7.40 12.55
CA ARG A 185 5.94 -7.74 13.98
C ARG A 185 4.50 -7.85 14.52
N ASP A 186 4.33 -8.16 15.80
CA ASP A 186 3.04 -8.03 16.48
C ASP A 186 2.61 -6.56 16.62
N TYR A 187 1.32 -6.33 16.51
CA TYR A 187 0.68 -5.06 16.78
C TYR A 187 -0.39 -5.29 17.84
N PHE A 188 -0.04 -4.97 19.08
CA PHE A 188 -0.89 -5.21 20.23
C PHE A 188 -1.23 -3.91 20.97
N ASN A 189 -2.48 -3.73 21.32
CA ASN A 189 -2.99 -2.70 22.22
C ASN A 189 -4.27 -3.20 22.88
N ASP A 190 -4.28 -3.30 24.19
CA ASP A 190 -5.44 -3.78 24.97
C ASP A 190 -6.29 -2.65 25.57
N ASN A 191 -5.96 -1.38 25.25
CA ASN A 191 -6.55 -0.18 25.86
C ASN A 191 -6.38 -0.11 27.38
N ASN A 192 -5.44 -0.83 27.95
CA ASN A 192 -5.11 -0.80 29.37
C ASN A 192 -3.71 -0.23 29.60
N PRO A 193 -3.57 1.11 29.56
CA PRO A 193 -2.26 1.75 29.74
C PRO A 193 -1.75 1.56 31.17
N PRO A 194 -0.47 1.23 31.38
CA PRO A 194 0.12 0.94 32.68
C PRO A 194 -0.02 2.06 33.72
N ASN A 195 -0.32 3.29 33.31
CA ASN A 195 -0.35 4.48 34.15
C ASN A 195 -1.72 5.18 34.18
N GLY A 196 -2.82 4.51 33.79
CA GLY A 196 -4.17 5.10 33.82
C GLY A 196 -4.34 6.30 32.86
N SER A 197 -3.41 6.54 31.95
CA SER A 197 -3.54 7.59 30.94
C SER A 197 -4.62 7.18 29.93
N GLN A 198 -5.64 8.03 29.76
CA GLN A 198 -6.76 7.82 28.82
C GLN A 198 -6.31 7.85 27.34
N PHE A 199 -5.47 6.92 26.91
CA PHE A 199 -5.19 6.70 25.49
C PHE A 199 -5.98 5.53 24.94
N ASP A 200 -7.28 5.54 25.22
CA ASP A 200 -8.24 4.61 24.64
C ASP A 200 -8.45 4.96 23.16
N TYR A 201 -7.87 4.17 22.22
CA TYR A 201 -8.13 4.38 20.82
C TYR A 201 -8.63 3.13 20.08
N ALA A 202 -8.17 1.95 20.40
CA ALA A 202 -8.67 0.66 19.89
C ALA A 202 -8.00 -0.52 20.57
N THR A 203 -8.73 -1.60 20.77
CA THR A 203 -8.14 -2.93 21.02
C THR A 203 -7.57 -3.46 19.70
N ILE A 204 -6.29 -3.79 19.66
CA ILE A 204 -5.56 -4.27 18.49
C ILE A 204 -4.79 -5.52 18.88
N ASP A 205 -4.94 -6.58 18.09
CA ASP A 205 -4.20 -7.83 18.26
C ASP A 205 -3.94 -8.43 16.88
N ILE A 206 -2.77 -8.08 16.30
CA ILE A 206 -2.36 -8.53 14.98
C ILE A 206 -0.97 -9.14 15.06
N ASP A 207 -0.92 -10.42 14.93
CA ASP A 207 0.31 -11.21 14.96
C ASP A 207 1.24 -10.99 13.76
N PRO A 208 2.56 -11.27 13.89
CA PRO A 208 3.51 -11.19 12.77
C PRO A 208 3.32 -12.31 11.74
N GLY A 209 3.64 -12.02 10.48
CA GLY A 209 3.65 -12.99 9.38
C GLY A 209 2.71 -12.64 8.25
N TYR A 210 2.76 -13.44 7.18
CA TYR A 210 1.91 -13.23 6.02
C TYR A 210 0.48 -13.65 6.33
N GLN A 211 -0.48 -12.75 6.26
CA GLN A 211 -1.86 -13.03 6.63
C GLN A 211 -2.85 -12.13 5.90
N LYS A 212 -4.12 -12.54 5.88
CA LYS A 212 -5.22 -11.81 5.27
C LYS A 212 -5.84 -10.86 6.30
N LEU A 213 -5.73 -9.55 6.07
CA LEU A 213 -6.34 -8.52 6.88
C LEU A 213 -7.65 -8.06 6.25
N CYS A 214 -8.73 -8.14 7.02
CA CYS A 214 -10.06 -7.68 6.64
C CYS A 214 -10.43 -6.42 7.42
N GLY A 215 -11.47 -5.76 7.03
CA GLY A 215 -12.12 -4.60 7.61
C GLY A 215 -11.45 -3.98 8.82
N GLN A 216 -11.73 -4.52 10.01
CA GLN A 216 -11.20 -3.98 11.28
C GLN A 216 -9.69 -4.20 11.40
N ASP A 217 -9.18 -5.42 11.15
CA ASP A 217 -7.75 -5.73 11.29
C ASP A 217 -6.91 -4.89 10.31
N ALA A 218 -7.42 -4.68 9.09
CA ALA A 218 -6.77 -3.80 8.11
C ALA A 218 -6.71 -2.35 8.60
N LEU A 219 -7.80 -1.85 9.20
CA LEU A 219 -7.82 -0.52 9.79
C LEU A 219 -6.85 -0.42 10.96
N ASP A 220 -6.86 -1.39 11.86
CA ASP A 220 -6.01 -1.42 13.03
C ASP A 220 -4.53 -1.49 12.66
N TYR A 221 -4.20 -2.30 11.66
CA TYR A 221 -2.86 -2.36 11.09
C TYR A 221 -2.36 -1.01 10.56
N VAL A 222 -3.16 -0.31 9.77
CA VAL A 222 -2.71 0.97 9.16
C VAL A 222 -2.72 2.15 10.13
N ARG A 223 -3.47 2.08 11.24
CA ARG A 223 -3.58 3.17 12.23
C ARG A 223 -2.78 2.98 13.50
N TYR A 224 -2.20 1.79 13.75
CA TYR A 224 -1.44 1.49 14.97
C TYR A 224 -0.38 2.54 15.29
N ARG A 225 -0.24 2.91 16.58
CA ARG A 225 0.60 4.04 17.03
C ARG A 225 1.65 3.68 18.07
N HIS A 226 1.42 2.65 18.91
CA HIS A 226 2.34 2.30 19.98
C HIS A 226 3.71 1.92 19.41
N PHE A 227 4.78 2.41 20.00
CA PHE A 227 6.18 2.11 19.66
C PHE A 227 6.62 2.43 18.21
N ASP A 228 5.73 2.92 17.35
CA ASP A 228 6.08 3.33 15.98
C ASP A 228 6.24 4.85 15.90
N ASP A 229 7.26 5.27 15.19
CA ASP A 229 7.31 6.65 14.74
C ASP A 229 6.36 6.88 13.55
N ASP A 230 6.07 8.14 13.28
CA ASP A 230 5.11 8.52 12.25
C ASP A 230 5.56 8.13 10.82
N LEU A 231 6.88 8.05 10.59
CA LEU A 231 7.45 7.63 9.31
C LEU A 231 7.29 6.11 9.09
N VAL A 232 7.41 5.30 10.15
CA VAL A 232 7.14 3.85 10.08
C VAL A 232 5.66 3.62 9.80
N ARG A 233 4.76 4.38 10.44
CA ARG A 233 3.32 4.29 10.15
C ARG A 233 3.02 4.69 8.71
N ALA A 234 3.60 5.78 8.20
CA ALA A 234 3.45 6.17 6.80
C ALA A 234 3.94 5.07 5.84
N ALA A 235 5.08 4.45 6.14
CA ALA A 235 5.61 3.32 5.37
C ALA A 235 4.67 2.10 5.38
N ARG A 236 4.03 1.82 6.53
CA ARG A 236 3.05 0.74 6.68
C ARG A 236 1.79 1.00 5.87
N GLN A 237 1.24 2.22 5.90
CA GLN A 237 0.10 2.63 5.10
C GLN A 237 0.38 2.48 3.60
N GLN A 238 1.54 2.93 3.13
CA GLN A 238 1.95 2.80 1.73
C GLN A 238 2.12 1.33 1.33
N SER A 239 2.74 0.52 2.19
CA SER A 239 2.92 -0.92 1.93
C SER A 239 1.57 -1.66 1.86
N PHE A 240 0.59 -1.28 2.69
CA PHE A 240 -0.76 -1.83 2.63
C PHE A 240 -1.44 -1.47 1.30
N LEU A 241 -1.36 -0.21 0.87
CA LEU A 241 -1.95 0.24 -0.40
C LEU A 241 -1.32 -0.45 -1.61
N ALA A 242 0.01 -0.61 -1.61
CA ALA A 242 0.72 -1.35 -2.66
C ALA A 242 0.27 -2.80 -2.73
N ALA A 243 0.20 -3.49 -1.57
CA ALA A 243 -0.28 -4.87 -1.48
C ALA A 243 -1.75 -4.99 -1.94
N ALA A 244 -2.61 -4.05 -1.58
CA ALA A 244 -4.00 -4.01 -2.02
C ALA A 244 -4.09 -3.88 -3.54
N LYS A 245 -3.34 -2.95 -4.14
CA LYS A 245 -3.34 -2.75 -5.59
C LYS A 245 -2.88 -3.98 -6.37
N GLU A 246 -1.80 -4.62 -5.93
CA GLU A 246 -1.25 -5.81 -6.61
C GLU A 246 -2.22 -7.00 -6.57
N GLN A 247 -2.99 -7.13 -5.48
CA GLN A 247 -3.88 -8.28 -5.26
C GLN A 247 -5.28 -8.08 -5.80
N ILE A 248 -5.72 -6.83 -5.99
CA ILE A 248 -7.06 -6.51 -6.48
C ILE A 248 -6.97 -6.30 -7.98
N GLY A 249 -7.27 -7.35 -8.73
CA GLY A 249 -7.32 -7.28 -10.20
C GLY A 249 -8.36 -6.27 -10.69
N LEU A 250 -8.08 -5.60 -11.80
CA LEU A 250 -8.99 -4.63 -12.44
C LEU A 250 -10.39 -5.20 -12.67
N GLY A 251 -10.51 -6.46 -13.09
CA GLY A 251 -11.79 -7.12 -13.30
C GLY A 251 -12.70 -7.13 -12.08
N ARG A 252 -12.13 -7.24 -10.86
CA ARG A 252 -12.90 -7.16 -9.61
C ARG A 252 -13.34 -5.74 -9.31
N ILE A 253 -12.45 -4.77 -9.47
CA ILE A 253 -12.81 -3.35 -9.29
C ILE A 253 -13.95 -3.00 -10.24
N PHE A 254 -13.89 -3.46 -11.49
CA PHE A 254 -14.97 -3.23 -12.47
C PHE A 254 -16.25 -3.99 -12.12
N GLY A 255 -16.17 -5.24 -11.70
CA GLY A 255 -17.34 -6.02 -11.30
C GLY A 255 -18.06 -5.41 -10.09
N ASP A 256 -17.32 -4.89 -9.14
CA ASP A 256 -17.85 -4.32 -7.90
C ASP A 256 -17.99 -2.78 -7.94
N ARG A 257 -17.77 -2.12 -9.09
CA ARG A 257 -17.66 -0.65 -9.21
C ARG A 257 -18.82 0.14 -8.63
N LYS A 258 -20.06 -0.30 -8.86
CA LYS A 258 -21.26 0.38 -8.35
C LYS A 258 -21.30 0.38 -6.83
N GLU A 259 -21.02 -0.76 -6.22
CA GLU A 259 -21.00 -0.89 -4.76
C GLU A 259 -19.81 -0.17 -4.13
N LEU A 260 -18.63 -0.25 -4.75
CA LEU A 260 -17.47 0.52 -4.33
C LEU A 260 -17.70 2.03 -4.38
N LEU A 261 -18.39 2.53 -5.42
CA LEU A 261 -18.76 3.94 -5.51
C LEU A 261 -19.83 4.33 -4.48
N ARG A 262 -20.79 3.46 -4.15
CA ARG A 262 -21.74 3.71 -3.05
C ARG A 262 -21.04 3.77 -1.70
N ILE A 263 -20.14 2.81 -1.43
CA ILE A 263 -19.32 2.82 -0.20
C ILE A 263 -18.48 4.10 -0.17
N PHE A 264 -17.80 4.42 -1.25
CA PHE A 264 -17.05 5.66 -1.37
C PHE A 264 -17.94 6.86 -1.08
N GLY A 265 -19.05 7.02 -1.78
CA GLY A 265 -19.95 8.15 -1.59
C GLY A 265 -20.47 8.28 -0.17
N ARG A 266 -21.00 7.21 0.40
CA ARG A 266 -21.63 7.21 1.74
C ARG A 266 -20.66 7.51 2.90
N TYR A 267 -19.41 7.15 2.73
CA TYR A 267 -18.39 7.25 3.80
C TYR A 267 -17.28 8.26 3.50
N THR A 268 -17.46 9.08 2.47
CA THR A 268 -16.50 10.14 2.13
C THR A 268 -17.19 11.49 1.98
N GLN A 269 -16.41 12.52 2.24
CA GLN A 269 -16.73 13.88 1.81
C GLN A 269 -15.73 14.27 0.73
N THR A 270 -16.20 14.89 -0.35
CA THR A 270 -15.31 15.25 -1.47
C THR A 270 -15.86 16.46 -2.25
N ASP A 271 -14.97 17.17 -2.91
CA ASP A 271 -15.31 18.21 -3.88
C ASP A 271 -15.89 17.62 -5.18
N ILE A 272 -15.54 16.36 -5.50
CA ILE A 272 -15.89 15.68 -6.76
C ILE A 272 -17.41 15.62 -6.97
N ALA A 273 -18.19 15.47 -5.89
CA ALA A 273 -19.65 15.40 -5.97
C ALA A 273 -20.31 16.67 -6.57
N ARG A 274 -19.66 17.83 -6.44
CA ARG A 274 -20.11 19.12 -6.98
C ARG A 274 -19.66 19.40 -8.41
N GLN A 275 -18.76 18.58 -8.95
CA GLN A 275 -18.26 18.76 -10.31
C GLN A 275 -19.36 18.49 -11.34
N ASN A 276 -19.25 19.11 -12.51
CA ASN A 276 -20.15 18.79 -13.62
C ASN A 276 -19.92 17.35 -14.12
N THR A 277 -20.93 16.78 -14.76
CA THR A 277 -20.92 15.39 -15.25
C THR A 277 -19.72 15.07 -16.12
N GLY A 278 -19.33 16.00 -17.01
CA GLY A 278 -18.18 15.83 -17.90
C GLY A 278 -16.85 15.81 -17.14
N ALA A 279 -16.69 16.61 -16.08
CA ALA A 279 -15.50 16.63 -15.24
C ALA A 279 -15.36 15.31 -14.45
N ILE A 280 -16.44 14.82 -13.85
CA ILE A 280 -16.48 13.54 -13.16
C ILE A 280 -16.09 12.40 -14.11
N LEU A 281 -16.64 12.37 -15.31
CA LEU A 281 -16.33 11.36 -16.32
C LEU A 281 -14.83 11.37 -16.71
N ARG A 282 -14.28 12.56 -16.97
CA ARG A 282 -12.84 12.68 -17.29
C ARG A 282 -11.96 12.25 -16.13
N LEU A 283 -12.33 12.57 -14.89
CA LEU A 283 -11.60 12.14 -13.71
C LEU A 283 -11.66 10.62 -13.51
N LEU A 284 -12.83 10.00 -13.72
CA LEU A 284 -12.98 8.54 -13.69
C LEU A 284 -12.13 7.86 -14.77
N LYS A 285 -12.11 8.41 -15.98
CA LYS A 285 -11.24 7.94 -17.07
C LYS A 285 -9.78 8.05 -16.70
N LEU A 286 -9.35 9.20 -16.15
CA LEU A 286 -7.99 9.44 -15.68
C LEU A 286 -7.59 8.44 -14.59
N ALA A 287 -8.45 8.22 -13.59
CA ALA A 287 -8.22 7.25 -12.52
C ALA A 287 -8.10 5.82 -13.06
N PHE A 288 -8.93 5.47 -14.06
CA PHE A 288 -8.86 4.18 -14.74
C PHE A 288 -7.55 3.99 -15.50
N GLU A 289 -7.13 4.96 -16.30
CA GLU A 289 -5.85 4.90 -17.01
C GLU A 289 -4.67 4.83 -16.04
N ALA A 290 -4.68 5.64 -14.98
CA ALA A 290 -3.67 5.64 -13.94
C ALA A 290 -3.61 4.31 -13.16
N SER A 291 -4.74 3.58 -13.04
CA SER A 291 -4.79 2.30 -12.34
C SER A 291 -3.96 1.20 -13.02
N LYS A 292 -3.71 1.32 -14.32
CA LYS A 292 -2.87 0.40 -15.10
C LYS A 292 -1.38 0.55 -14.76
N ASN A 293 -0.98 1.72 -14.26
CA ASN A 293 0.41 2.05 -13.96
C ASN A 293 0.82 1.52 -12.57
N PRO A 294 2.10 1.15 -12.38
CA PRO A 294 2.59 0.81 -11.05
C PRO A 294 2.50 2.02 -10.11
N ILE A 295 2.15 1.77 -8.85
CA ILE A 295 2.24 2.81 -7.83
C ILE A 295 3.71 3.09 -7.54
N ARG A 296 4.09 4.38 -7.60
CA ARG A 296 5.40 4.87 -7.18
C ARG A 296 5.27 5.48 -5.79
N GLU A 297 5.82 4.79 -4.80
CA GLU A 297 5.86 5.29 -3.45
C GLU A 297 6.97 6.35 -3.31
N VAL A 298 6.59 7.52 -2.84
CA VAL A 298 7.53 8.62 -2.55
C VAL A 298 7.72 8.72 -1.04
N HIS A 299 8.97 8.62 -0.61
CA HIS A 299 9.32 8.65 0.79
C HIS A 299 9.42 10.09 1.30
N PHE A 300 8.67 10.42 2.33
CA PHE A 300 8.81 11.71 3.02
C PHE A 300 10.06 11.69 3.90
N ARG A 301 11.05 12.54 3.58
CA ARG A 301 12.39 12.53 4.22
C ARG A 301 12.45 13.42 5.44
N GLY A 302 11.61 13.13 6.44
CA GLY A 302 11.61 13.88 7.70
C GLY A 302 12.62 13.33 8.71
N ASP A 303 13.02 14.19 9.63
CA ASP A 303 13.82 13.87 10.81
C ASP A 303 12.90 13.82 12.03
N ILE A 304 13.00 12.73 12.81
CA ILE A 304 12.13 12.47 13.96
C ILE A 304 12.73 13.15 15.17
N GLY A 305 12.00 14.12 15.75
CA GLY A 305 12.27 14.72 17.05
C GLY A 305 11.35 14.14 18.13
N GLU A 306 11.50 14.64 19.37
CA GLU A 306 10.67 14.18 20.51
C GLU A 306 9.18 14.52 20.34
N THR A 307 8.87 15.74 19.87
CA THR A 307 7.51 16.25 19.75
C THR A 307 7.03 16.33 18.30
N TYR A 308 7.94 16.64 17.39
CA TYR A 308 7.65 16.94 15.99
C TYR A 308 8.52 16.12 15.05
N VAL A 309 7.99 15.81 13.88
CA VAL A 309 8.78 15.49 12.71
C VAL A 309 9.18 16.81 12.04
N THR A 310 10.43 16.95 11.65
CA THR A 310 10.93 18.11 10.91
C THR A 310 11.45 17.70 9.55
N ILE A 311 11.58 18.64 8.62
CA ILE A 311 12.16 18.36 7.30
C ILE A 311 13.04 19.55 6.89
N THR A 312 14.25 19.27 6.40
CA THR A 312 15.09 20.30 5.82
C THR A 312 14.55 20.74 4.45
N GLN A 313 14.78 21.99 4.06
CA GLN A 313 14.34 22.52 2.76
C GLN A 313 14.88 21.67 1.59
N ARG A 314 16.12 21.21 1.66
CA ARG A 314 16.73 20.32 0.66
C ARG A 314 15.95 19.00 0.51
N ASN A 315 15.61 18.37 1.63
CA ASN A 315 14.87 17.12 1.65
C ASN A 315 13.43 17.31 1.18
N LEU A 316 12.80 18.43 1.53
CA LEU A 316 11.46 18.79 1.08
C LEU A 316 11.44 18.94 -0.46
N GLN A 317 12.34 19.73 -1.03
CA GLN A 317 12.43 19.93 -2.48
C GLN A 317 12.72 18.61 -3.22
N LYS A 318 13.58 17.76 -2.68
CA LYS A 318 13.83 16.44 -3.25
C LYS A 318 12.58 15.56 -3.24
N THR A 319 11.84 15.55 -2.13
CA THR A 319 10.58 14.81 -1.97
C THR A 319 9.50 15.31 -2.95
N ILE A 320 9.35 16.63 -3.07
CA ILE A 320 8.43 17.26 -4.03
C ILE A 320 8.79 16.86 -5.48
N ASN A 321 10.06 16.92 -5.82
CA ASN A 321 10.53 16.58 -7.17
C ASN A 321 10.27 15.10 -7.52
N GLU A 322 10.54 14.18 -6.60
CA GLU A 322 10.23 12.76 -6.78
C GLU A 322 8.73 12.53 -6.95
N PHE A 323 7.89 13.21 -6.15
CA PHE A 323 6.44 13.12 -6.27
C PHE A 323 5.91 13.68 -7.60
N ARG A 324 6.40 14.84 -8.03
CA ARG A 324 5.99 15.46 -9.31
C ARG A 324 6.42 14.65 -10.53
N THR A 325 7.59 14.04 -10.48
CA THR A 325 8.15 13.29 -11.62
C THR A 325 7.79 11.81 -11.57
N GLY A 326 7.25 11.31 -10.47
CA GLY A 326 7.00 9.89 -10.24
C GLY A 326 8.27 9.05 -10.25
N ARG A 327 9.42 9.65 -9.97
CA ARG A 327 10.66 8.91 -9.79
C ARG A 327 10.60 8.16 -8.46
N ALA A 328 10.93 6.88 -8.50
CA ALA A 328 11.00 6.09 -7.28
C ALA A 328 12.07 6.66 -6.34
N SER A 329 11.72 6.80 -5.07
CA SER A 329 12.66 7.25 -4.06
C SER A 329 13.82 6.29 -3.93
N THR A 330 15.03 6.83 -3.78
CA THR A 330 16.25 6.05 -3.58
C THR A 330 16.60 6.00 -2.10
N GLY A 331 17.09 4.86 -1.63
CA GLY A 331 17.52 4.68 -0.24
C GLY A 331 16.40 4.20 0.70
N PRO A 332 16.62 4.22 2.02
CA PRO A 332 15.62 3.84 3.00
C PRO A 332 14.51 4.88 3.08
N ARG A 333 13.31 4.46 3.52
CA ARG A 333 12.14 5.34 3.70
C ARG A 333 12.31 6.35 4.84
N VAL A 334 13.21 6.08 5.79
CA VAL A 334 13.54 6.93 6.93
C VAL A 334 15.00 7.34 6.85
N THR A 335 15.28 8.63 6.80
CA THR A 335 16.64 9.18 6.74
C THR A 335 17.19 9.65 8.07
N GLY A 336 16.35 9.95 9.03
CA GLY A 336 16.72 10.42 10.36
C GLY A 336 16.18 9.52 11.45
N GLY A 337 17.02 9.06 12.25
CA GLY A 337 16.81 8.35 13.49
C GLY A 337 18.14 8.34 14.21
N THR A 338 18.59 9.47 14.66
CA THR A 338 19.58 9.58 15.73
C THR A 338 18.90 9.17 17.04
N GLY A 339 18.35 7.96 17.04
CA GLY A 339 17.97 7.33 18.28
C GLY A 339 19.21 7.08 19.12
N GLY A 340 19.28 7.77 20.22
CA GLY A 340 20.05 7.46 21.39
C GLY A 340 21.53 7.19 21.20
N GLY A 341 22.34 7.95 21.91
CA GLY A 341 23.78 7.77 22.01
C GLY A 341 24.21 6.32 22.17
N GLY A 342 24.62 5.73 21.06
CA GLY A 342 25.19 4.40 21.08
C GLY A 342 26.47 4.45 21.90
N SER A 343 26.48 3.81 23.05
CA SER A 343 27.65 3.67 23.89
C SER A 343 28.84 3.22 23.04
N ARG A 344 30.07 3.58 23.47
CA ARG A 344 31.32 3.12 22.82
C ARG A 344 31.35 1.59 22.59
N ALA A 345 30.65 0.82 23.43
CA ALA A 345 30.50 -0.63 23.30
C ALA A 345 29.67 -1.02 22.04
N SER A 346 28.62 -0.28 21.68
CA SER A 346 27.82 -0.57 20.48
C SER A 346 28.56 -0.26 19.17
N ARG A 347 29.45 0.74 19.19
CA ARG A 347 30.34 1.04 18.05
C ARG A 347 31.42 -0.04 17.85
N ARG A 348 31.92 -0.66 18.91
CA ARG A 348 32.86 -1.78 18.83
C ARG A 348 32.21 -3.06 18.25
N ARG A 349 30.95 -3.37 18.61
CA ARG A 349 30.22 -4.52 18.04
C ARG A 349 29.95 -4.37 16.54
N ALA A 350 29.69 -3.15 16.04
CA ALA A 350 29.50 -2.88 14.62
C ALA A 350 30.76 -3.09 13.75
N ARG A 351 31.95 -3.16 14.35
CA ARG A 351 33.24 -3.40 13.66
C ARG A 351 33.60 -4.88 13.46
N ARG A 352 32.87 -5.83 14.05
CA ARG A 352 33.09 -7.26 13.78
C ARG A 352 32.65 -7.58 12.36
N ARG A 353 33.64 -7.67 11.46
CA ARG A 353 33.45 -8.21 10.11
C ARG A 353 33.63 -9.72 10.16
N SER A 354 32.64 -10.50 9.77
CA SER A 354 32.84 -11.89 9.38
C SER A 354 33.40 -11.91 7.97
N PRO A 355 34.46 -12.65 7.67
CA PRO A 355 35.02 -12.75 6.33
C PRO A 355 33.94 -13.10 5.29
N GLY A 356 33.86 -12.37 4.18
CA GLY A 356 32.90 -12.60 3.10
C GLY A 356 31.47 -12.07 3.31
N LEU A 357 31.16 -11.46 4.48
CA LEU A 357 29.84 -10.86 4.74
C LEU A 357 29.87 -9.33 4.59
N PRO A 358 28.77 -8.70 4.11
CA PRO A 358 28.69 -7.26 4.00
C PRO A 358 28.72 -6.57 5.37
N ARG A 359 29.11 -5.29 5.37
CA ARG A 359 29.19 -4.49 6.61
C ARG A 359 27.91 -4.56 7.44
N GLY A 360 28.04 -4.87 8.73
CA GLY A 360 26.93 -4.94 9.67
C GLY A 360 26.15 -6.26 9.64
N VAL A 361 26.65 -7.28 8.93
CA VAL A 361 26.13 -8.65 8.99
C VAL A 361 27.14 -9.54 9.71
N ILE A 362 26.66 -10.42 10.57
CA ILE A 362 27.46 -11.39 11.34
C ILE A 362 26.87 -12.79 11.20
N THR A 363 27.70 -13.80 11.45
CA THR A 363 27.27 -15.19 11.54
C THR A 363 26.47 -15.40 12.85
N SER A 364 25.36 -16.14 12.80
CA SER A 364 24.47 -16.44 13.93
C SER A 364 23.89 -17.86 13.86
N ARG A 365 24.68 -18.83 13.37
CA ARG A 365 24.19 -20.19 13.08
C ARG A 365 23.52 -20.83 14.28
N VAL A 366 24.22 -21.01 15.40
CA VAL A 366 23.74 -21.75 16.58
C VAL A 366 22.47 -21.07 17.16
N GLU A 367 22.54 -19.74 17.36
CA GLU A 367 21.41 -18.97 17.87
C GLU A 367 20.16 -19.12 16.99
N ALA A 368 20.33 -19.04 15.67
CA ALA A 368 19.23 -19.13 14.71
C ALA A 368 18.66 -20.54 14.59
N GLU A 369 19.52 -21.56 14.62
CA GLU A 369 19.10 -22.96 14.55
C GLU A 369 18.29 -23.37 15.78
N ASN A 370 18.77 -23.02 16.97
CA ASN A 370 18.08 -23.26 18.24
C ASN A 370 16.72 -22.53 18.26
N HIS A 371 16.67 -21.29 17.76
CA HIS A 371 15.44 -20.53 17.68
C HIS A 371 14.35 -21.22 16.83
N VAL A 372 14.74 -21.97 15.80
CA VAL A 372 13.79 -22.56 14.82
C VAL A 372 13.57 -24.07 15.04
N ALA A 373 14.40 -24.72 15.82
CA ALA A 373 14.37 -26.19 15.98
C ALA A 373 12.98 -26.72 16.40
N GLU A 374 12.39 -26.18 17.45
CA GLU A 374 11.06 -26.59 17.93
C GLU A 374 9.96 -26.34 16.88
N ALA A 375 10.01 -25.20 16.19
CA ALA A 375 9.01 -24.86 15.18
C ALA A 375 9.06 -25.84 13.98
N SER A 376 10.23 -26.38 13.66
CA SER A 376 10.43 -27.30 12.53
C SER A 376 9.64 -28.61 12.68
N THR A 377 9.44 -29.08 13.91
CA THR A 377 8.67 -30.33 14.18
C THR A 377 7.16 -30.17 13.90
N ARG A 378 6.65 -28.95 13.87
CA ARG A 378 5.23 -28.60 13.68
C ARG A 378 4.89 -28.27 12.22
N LEU A 379 5.84 -28.41 11.28
CA LEU A 379 5.70 -28.03 9.88
C LEU A 379 5.71 -29.26 8.96
N PRO A 380 4.81 -29.38 7.96
CA PRO A 380 4.80 -30.44 6.97
C PRO A 380 5.83 -30.23 5.85
N PHE A 381 6.72 -29.23 6.00
CA PHE A 381 7.79 -28.90 5.04
C PHE A 381 9.04 -28.44 5.80
N PRO A 382 10.23 -28.48 5.18
CA PRO A 382 11.47 -28.11 5.84
C PRO A 382 11.47 -26.64 6.32
N ALA A 383 11.84 -26.41 7.58
CA ALA A 383 12.10 -25.06 8.08
C ALA A 383 13.52 -24.61 7.69
N TYR A 384 13.65 -23.33 7.34
CA TYR A 384 14.93 -22.68 7.05
C TYR A 384 15.20 -21.57 8.07
N TYR A 385 16.45 -21.45 8.51
CA TYR A 385 16.91 -20.42 9.42
C TYR A 385 18.09 -19.65 8.82
N PRO A 386 18.29 -18.35 9.15
CA PRO A 386 19.40 -17.57 8.62
C PRO A 386 20.69 -17.84 9.42
N ARG A 387 21.74 -18.32 8.75
CA ARG A 387 23.09 -18.48 9.34
C ARG A 387 23.80 -17.13 9.54
N ALA A 388 23.23 -16.05 9.00
CA ALA A 388 23.73 -14.70 9.14
C ALA A 388 22.57 -13.74 9.44
N ARG A 389 22.83 -12.74 10.30
CA ARG A 389 21.88 -11.68 10.66
C ARG A 389 22.58 -10.33 10.81
N LEU A 390 21.82 -9.26 10.97
CA LEU A 390 22.40 -7.97 11.32
C LEU A 390 23.13 -8.06 12.67
N ALA A 391 24.29 -7.42 12.79
CA ALA A 391 25.12 -7.43 14.01
C ALA A 391 24.39 -6.87 15.24
N ARG A 392 23.51 -5.88 15.04
CA ARG A 392 22.64 -5.30 16.08
C ARG A 392 21.28 -5.99 16.15
N GLY A 393 21.02 -6.98 15.28
CA GLY A 393 19.76 -7.69 15.25
C GLY A 393 19.60 -8.64 16.42
N ARG A 394 18.36 -8.88 16.83
CA ARG A 394 17.98 -9.93 17.79
C ARG A 394 16.68 -10.61 17.33
N TYR A 395 16.60 -11.91 17.54
CA TYR A 395 15.35 -12.65 17.34
C TYR A 395 14.32 -12.21 18.40
N LEU A 396 13.06 -12.07 17.98
CA LEU A 396 11.95 -11.75 18.87
C LEU A 396 11.15 -13.01 19.21
N TYR A 397 10.37 -12.94 20.29
CA TYR A 397 9.35 -13.92 20.72
C TYR A 397 9.91 -15.29 21.15
N GLY A 398 11.22 -15.41 21.43
CA GLY A 398 11.85 -16.66 21.87
C GLY A 398 11.82 -17.78 20.83
N LYS A 399 10.73 -17.94 20.08
CA LYS A 399 10.52 -18.93 19.02
C LYS A 399 9.77 -18.33 17.82
N PRO A 400 9.86 -18.95 16.61
CA PRO A 400 9.07 -18.54 15.47
C PRO A 400 7.57 -18.76 15.70
N ARG A 401 6.75 -17.88 15.19
CA ARG A 401 5.32 -18.13 15.08
C ARG A 401 5.06 -19.22 14.05
N VAL A 402 4.33 -20.29 14.40
CA VAL A 402 3.82 -21.33 13.48
C VAL A 402 2.31 -21.23 13.46
N TYR A 403 1.71 -21.06 12.27
CA TYR A 403 0.31 -20.70 12.12
C TYR A 403 -0.28 -21.20 10.80
N ASP A 404 -1.60 -21.12 10.70
CA ASP A 404 -2.34 -21.47 9.49
C ASP A 404 -2.61 -20.24 8.63
N LEU A 405 -2.44 -20.41 7.32
CA LEU A 405 -2.84 -19.48 6.29
C LEU A 405 -4.02 -20.03 5.52
N PHE A 406 -4.92 -19.15 5.08
CA PHE A 406 -6.04 -19.52 4.24
C PHE A 406 -6.02 -18.70 2.95
N ASP A 407 -6.15 -19.37 1.80
CA ASP A 407 -6.32 -18.67 0.53
C ASP A 407 -7.76 -18.12 0.36
N ARG A 408 -8.03 -17.50 -0.77
CA ARG A 408 -9.38 -16.96 -1.06
C ARG A 408 -10.46 -18.04 -1.23
N ALA A 409 -10.05 -19.27 -1.49
CA ALA A 409 -10.92 -20.45 -1.58
C ALA A 409 -11.00 -21.24 -0.26
N HIS A 410 -10.55 -20.63 0.86
CA HIS A 410 -10.51 -21.22 2.21
C HIS A 410 -9.67 -22.49 2.33
N ARG A 411 -8.74 -22.76 1.40
CA ARG A 411 -7.78 -23.86 1.54
C ARG A 411 -6.73 -23.48 2.58
N ARG A 412 -6.48 -24.41 3.50
CA ARG A 412 -5.54 -24.24 4.60
C ARG A 412 -4.10 -24.57 4.18
N TYR A 413 -3.18 -23.73 4.60
CA TYR A 413 -1.73 -23.89 4.43
C TYR A 413 -1.02 -23.66 5.75
N ARG A 414 0.08 -24.34 5.97
CA ARG A 414 0.91 -24.12 7.15
C ARG A 414 2.00 -23.11 6.85
N ALA A 415 2.34 -22.28 7.85
CA ALA A 415 3.36 -21.25 7.72
C ALA A 415 4.15 -21.07 9.01
N TYR A 416 5.37 -20.52 8.88
CA TYR A 416 6.12 -20.02 10.03
C TYR A 416 6.71 -18.65 9.72
N ARG A 417 6.90 -17.83 10.78
CA ARG A 417 7.51 -16.51 10.73
C ARG A 417 8.60 -16.37 11.77
N ILE A 418 9.80 -15.95 11.36
CA ILE A 418 10.88 -15.47 12.21
C ILE A 418 10.89 -13.95 12.13
N VAL A 419 10.91 -13.26 13.26
CA VAL A 419 11.00 -11.81 13.34
C VAL A 419 12.34 -11.42 13.94
N VAL A 420 13.03 -10.49 13.30
CA VAL A 420 14.32 -9.96 13.74
C VAL A 420 14.25 -8.45 13.87
N ALA A 421 14.40 -7.95 15.10
CA ALA A 421 14.57 -6.52 15.36
C ALA A 421 15.94 -6.06 14.89
N THR A 422 16.03 -4.89 14.24
CA THR A 422 17.32 -4.36 13.73
C THR A 422 18.13 -3.60 14.77
N GLY A 423 17.57 -3.37 15.97
CA GLY A 423 18.12 -2.48 17.00
C GLY A 423 17.81 -1.00 16.74
N ARG A 424 16.96 -0.69 15.78
CA ARG A 424 16.33 0.62 15.57
C ARG A 424 14.84 0.52 15.87
N GLN A 425 14.29 1.54 16.50
CA GLN A 425 12.87 1.58 16.84
C GLN A 425 12.00 1.39 15.59
N GLY A 426 10.94 0.58 15.70
CA GLY A 426 9.99 0.31 14.62
C GLY A 426 10.56 -0.42 13.39
N GLN A 427 11.80 -0.95 13.44
CA GLN A 427 12.44 -1.57 12.29
C GLN A 427 12.66 -3.06 12.49
N PHE A 428 11.88 -3.87 11.81
CA PHE A 428 11.91 -5.34 11.86
C PHE A 428 12.01 -5.91 10.46
N TYR A 429 12.79 -6.97 10.30
CA TYR A 429 12.79 -7.78 9.09
C TYR A 429 12.42 -9.22 9.43
N GLY A 430 11.94 -9.96 8.45
CA GLY A 430 11.43 -11.28 8.72
C GLY A 430 11.89 -12.34 7.74
N ILE A 431 11.82 -13.59 8.19
CA ILE A 431 11.95 -14.78 7.35
C ILE A 431 10.62 -15.52 7.44
N GLN A 432 10.05 -15.82 6.30
CA GLN A 432 8.77 -16.52 6.17
C GLN A 432 8.95 -17.79 5.38
N GLY A 433 8.27 -18.88 5.79
CA GLY A 433 8.10 -20.07 4.98
C GLY A 433 6.65 -20.53 5.00
N THR A 434 6.15 -21.09 3.88
CA THR A 434 4.80 -21.66 3.78
C THR A 434 4.72 -22.71 2.68
N ASN A 435 3.83 -23.71 2.85
CA ASN A 435 3.49 -24.64 1.79
C ASN A 435 2.42 -24.11 0.81
N TRP A 436 1.96 -22.88 0.98
CA TRP A 436 1.20 -22.16 -0.06
C TRP A 436 2.14 -21.76 -1.19
N ARG A 437 2.14 -22.51 -2.28
CA ARG A 437 3.14 -22.39 -3.35
C ARG A 437 3.03 -21.11 -4.19
N SER A 438 1.87 -20.49 -4.24
CA SER A 438 1.63 -19.28 -5.03
C SER A 438 0.90 -18.22 -4.19
N PRO A 439 1.50 -17.72 -3.08
CA PRO A 439 0.93 -16.63 -2.32
C PRO A 439 1.03 -15.33 -3.13
N PRO A 440 0.01 -14.47 -3.10
CA PRO A 440 -0.03 -13.22 -3.88
C PRO A 440 1.20 -12.30 -3.75
N ILE A 441 1.87 -12.31 -2.61
CA ILE A 441 3.10 -11.52 -2.40
C ILE A 441 4.26 -11.93 -3.32
N LEU A 442 4.20 -13.11 -3.93
CA LEU A 442 5.23 -13.62 -4.84
C LEU A 442 4.81 -13.53 -6.32
N ASP A 443 3.72 -12.82 -6.62
CA ASP A 443 3.35 -12.46 -7.98
C ASP A 443 4.24 -11.31 -8.47
N ASN A 444 4.51 -11.22 -9.74
CA ASN A 444 5.22 -10.11 -10.41
C ASN A 444 6.60 -9.74 -9.80
N PRO A 445 7.59 -10.67 -9.75
CA PRO A 445 8.94 -10.34 -9.31
C PRO A 445 9.59 -9.29 -10.24
N SER A 446 10.30 -8.32 -9.66
CA SER A 446 11.01 -7.29 -10.42
C SER A 446 12.15 -7.86 -11.25
N SER A 447 12.79 -8.92 -10.76
CA SER A 447 13.85 -9.66 -11.46
C SER A 447 14.10 -11.02 -10.81
N THR A 448 14.90 -11.84 -11.48
CA THR A 448 15.36 -13.12 -10.93
C THR A 448 16.88 -13.23 -11.00
N THR A 449 17.47 -13.93 -10.04
CA THR A 449 18.92 -14.19 -10.02
C THR A 449 19.20 -15.61 -9.54
N ARG A 450 20.35 -16.17 -9.91
CA ARG A 450 20.80 -17.48 -9.40
C ARG A 450 21.99 -17.26 -8.47
N MET A 451 21.93 -17.82 -7.26
CA MET A 451 22.98 -17.73 -6.26
C MET A 451 23.15 -19.08 -5.57
N ARG A 452 24.37 -19.62 -5.48
CA ARG A 452 24.67 -20.94 -4.86
C ARG A 452 23.71 -22.05 -5.35
N GLY A 453 23.47 -22.11 -6.64
CA GLY A 453 22.58 -23.11 -7.27
C GLY A 453 21.09 -22.87 -7.11
N ARG A 454 20.64 -21.95 -6.24
CA ARG A 454 19.21 -21.62 -6.06
C ARG A 454 18.78 -20.44 -6.94
N ARG A 455 17.59 -20.50 -7.50
CA ARG A 455 16.94 -19.39 -8.21
C ARG A 455 16.16 -18.54 -7.22
N TYR A 456 16.46 -17.24 -7.15
CA TYR A 456 15.79 -16.26 -6.31
C TYR A 456 14.96 -15.31 -7.15
N GLN A 457 13.78 -14.96 -6.63
CA GLN A 457 12.92 -13.90 -7.11
C GLN A 457 13.19 -12.64 -6.27
N LEU A 458 13.42 -11.50 -6.92
CA LEU A 458 13.75 -10.24 -6.28
C LEU A 458 12.58 -9.27 -6.50
N PHE A 459 12.13 -8.64 -5.43
CA PHE A 459 11.08 -7.64 -5.44
C PHE A 459 11.67 -6.33 -4.94
N THR A 460 11.59 -5.29 -5.73
CA THR A 460 12.18 -3.99 -5.43
C THR A 460 11.13 -2.93 -5.14
N ASP A 461 11.50 -2.01 -4.24
CA ASP A 461 10.82 -0.78 -3.96
C ASP A 461 11.86 0.34 -4.22
N GLY A 462 11.70 1.08 -5.31
CA GLY A 462 12.74 1.94 -5.84
C GLY A 462 14.01 1.15 -6.17
N ASN A 463 15.13 1.54 -5.57
CA ASN A 463 16.40 0.84 -5.70
C ASN A 463 16.71 -0.13 -4.55
N ARG A 464 15.76 -0.38 -3.65
CA ARG A 464 15.91 -1.26 -2.49
C ARG A 464 15.16 -2.56 -2.70
N LEU A 465 15.77 -3.67 -2.29
CA LEU A 465 15.08 -4.94 -2.17
C LEU A 465 14.06 -4.87 -1.04
N ALA A 466 12.79 -5.04 -1.38
CA ALA A 466 11.70 -5.19 -0.43
C ALA A 466 11.61 -6.64 0.06
N LEU A 467 11.82 -7.60 -0.86
CA LEU A 467 11.69 -9.02 -0.58
C LEU A 467 12.62 -9.82 -1.48
N VAL A 468 13.18 -10.91 -0.94
CA VAL A 468 13.97 -11.91 -1.66
C VAL A 468 13.36 -13.28 -1.40
N ALA A 469 12.83 -13.94 -2.42
CA ALA A 469 12.14 -15.21 -2.31
C ALA A 469 12.76 -16.32 -3.12
N TRP A 470 12.54 -17.58 -2.73
CA TRP A 470 12.86 -18.77 -3.51
C TRP A 470 11.82 -19.85 -3.27
N ARG A 471 11.78 -20.81 -4.19
CA ARG A 471 10.83 -21.92 -4.18
C ARG A 471 11.53 -23.25 -4.06
N THR A 472 10.90 -24.18 -3.37
CA THR A 472 11.25 -25.62 -3.35
C THR A 472 10.04 -26.42 -3.84
N PRO A 473 10.17 -27.73 -4.10
CA PRO A 473 9.01 -28.55 -4.45
C PRO A 473 7.88 -28.54 -3.42
N ARG A 474 8.19 -28.37 -2.13
CA ARG A 474 7.23 -28.46 -1.00
C ARG A 474 6.75 -27.12 -0.45
N ALA A 475 7.54 -26.05 -0.61
CA ALA A 475 7.26 -24.78 0.03
C ALA A 475 7.91 -23.59 -0.68
N VAL A 476 7.49 -22.40 -0.31
CA VAL A 476 8.11 -21.14 -0.70
C VAL A 476 8.62 -20.42 0.53
N TYR A 477 9.70 -19.66 0.35
CA TYR A 477 10.35 -18.94 1.44
C TYR A 477 10.75 -17.55 0.96
N TRP A 478 10.76 -16.58 1.90
CA TRP A 478 11.26 -15.26 1.60
C TRP A 478 11.86 -14.56 2.81
N VAL A 479 12.73 -13.61 2.53
CA VAL A 479 13.23 -12.62 3.47
C VAL A 479 12.60 -11.30 3.12
N SER A 480 11.85 -10.69 4.02
CA SER A 480 11.29 -9.34 3.87
C SER A 480 12.19 -8.30 4.55
N ASN A 481 12.39 -7.17 3.88
CA ASN A 481 13.07 -6.01 4.46
C ASN A 481 12.19 -5.34 5.50
N THR A 482 12.74 -4.41 6.28
CA THR A 482 11.93 -3.56 7.17
C THR A 482 10.92 -2.74 6.36
N LEU A 483 9.86 -2.28 7.00
CA LEU A 483 8.88 -1.38 6.35
C LEU A 483 9.57 -0.16 5.72
N SER A 484 10.58 0.40 6.39
CA SER A 484 11.33 1.55 5.89
C SER A 484 12.51 1.20 4.96
N ARG A 485 12.65 -0.06 4.54
CA ARG A 485 13.73 -0.53 3.63
C ARG A 485 15.14 -0.19 4.12
N THR A 486 15.38 -0.35 5.41
CA THR A 486 16.66 0.03 6.04
C THR A 486 17.81 -0.92 5.75
N LEU A 487 17.53 -2.20 5.45
CA LEU A 487 18.57 -3.15 5.02
C LEU A 487 19.00 -2.80 3.58
N THR A 488 20.32 -2.80 3.36
CA THR A 488 20.88 -2.66 2.02
C THR A 488 20.64 -3.92 1.19
N ASN A 489 20.68 -3.79 -0.14
CA ASN A 489 20.54 -4.94 -1.03
C ASN A 489 21.58 -6.02 -0.75
N ALA A 490 22.84 -5.64 -0.44
CA ALA A 490 23.89 -6.57 -0.07
C ALA A 490 23.56 -7.34 1.24
N GLN A 491 23.00 -6.65 2.24
CA GLN A 491 22.56 -7.28 3.48
C GLN A 491 21.39 -8.25 3.26
N MET A 492 20.39 -7.85 2.49
CA MET A 492 19.23 -8.69 2.13
C MET A 492 19.67 -9.96 1.41
N LEU A 493 20.54 -9.83 0.40
CA LEU A 493 21.07 -10.97 -0.35
C LEU A 493 21.98 -11.87 0.51
N ALA A 494 22.76 -11.31 1.41
CA ALA A 494 23.61 -12.09 2.33
C ALA A 494 22.77 -12.92 3.30
N ILE A 495 21.72 -12.34 3.89
CA ILE A 495 20.79 -13.06 4.77
C ILE A 495 20.06 -14.15 3.98
N ALA A 496 19.52 -13.85 2.81
CA ALA A 496 18.80 -14.82 1.97
C ALA A 496 19.70 -15.99 1.53
N ARG A 497 20.97 -15.72 1.15
CA ARG A 497 21.94 -16.74 0.78
C ARG A 497 22.38 -17.61 1.95
N SER A 498 22.29 -17.09 3.17
CA SER A 498 22.72 -17.80 4.39
C SER A 498 21.68 -18.78 4.91
N LEU A 499 20.46 -18.80 4.32
CA LEU A 499 19.38 -19.66 4.79
C LEU A 499 19.71 -21.13 4.56
N SER A 500 19.75 -21.89 5.66
CA SER A 500 20.00 -23.33 5.71
C SER A 500 18.81 -24.07 6.29
N ARG A 501 18.61 -25.29 5.86
CA ARG A 501 17.58 -26.17 6.41
C ARG A 501 17.94 -26.58 7.84
N VAL A 502 16.94 -26.69 8.71
CA VAL A 502 17.13 -27.26 10.06
C VAL A 502 17.60 -28.71 9.93
N GLY A 503 18.64 -29.10 10.68
CA GLY A 503 19.25 -30.42 10.63
C GLY A 503 20.22 -30.65 9.45
N GLU A 504 20.48 -29.64 8.59
CA GLU A 504 21.49 -29.70 7.53
C GLU A 504 22.85 -29.27 8.11
N ARG A 505 23.83 -30.23 8.16
CA ARG A 505 25.21 -30.01 8.67
C ARG A 505 26.08 -29.20 7.71
#